data_ca10a829058f79eb0dad678886612084
#
_entry.id   ca10a829058f79eb0dad678886612084
#
_cell.length_a   1.000
_cell.length_b   1.000
_cell.length_c   1.000
_cell.angle_alpha   90.00
_cell.angle_beta   90.00
_cell.angle_gamma   90.00
#
_symmetry.space_group_name_H-M   'P 1'
#
loop_
_entity.id
_entity.type
_entity.pdbx_description
1 polymer ?
#
loop_
_entity_poly.entity_id
_entity_poly.type
_entity_poly.pdbx_seq_one_letter_code
_entity_poly.pdbx_strand_id
1 'polypeptide(L)'
;GYFGRDIFDISNLFNVGFGNSVANFRWNHLFSNKLFSNLSLIYSNYDYTLDFGLADFDWNLGIRNFNLKYDFKHYLNEKIKLEYGLNSIYYKFDPGLIRPTKEESGIQTNKLTDKFAFENSLYGSVSLQLNEKLNLQVGTRFSSFLRLGQKLNSYANDNPLLFNEELKIYEAAIPIGTDNY
;
A
#
# COMPACT_ATOMS: atom_id res chain seq x y z
N GLY A 1 -16.23 6.49 7.52
CA GLY A 1 -15.53 6.83 6.28
C GLY A 1 -15.03 8.25 6.28
N TYR A 2 -14.11 8.53 5.43
CA TYR A 2 -13.55 9.87 5.20
C TYR A 2 -13.43 10.09 3.69
N PHE A 3 -13.69 11.30 3.25
CA PHE A 3 -13.46 11.74 1.88
C PHE A 3 -12.93 13.18 1.94
N GLY A 4 -11.84 13.44 1.20
CA GLY A 4 -11.26 14.76 1.06
C GLY A 4 -10.63 14.94 -0.32
N ARG A 5 -10.67 16.14 -0.85
CA ARG A 5 -9.98 16.55 -2.07
C ARG A 5 -9.46 17.95 -1.92
N ASP A 6 -8.19 18.14 -2.27
CA ASP A 6 -7.52 19.44 -2.27
C ASP A 6 -6.87 19.69 -3.63
N ILE A 7 -6.80 20.95 -4.02
CA ILE A 7 -6.16 21.39 -5.26
C ILE A 7 -5.25 22.55 -4.92
N PHE A 8 -4.00 22.45 -5.32
CA PHE A 8 -3.01 23.49 -5.20
C PHE A 8 -2.62 23.97 -6.59
N ASP A 9 -2.88 25.26 -6.85
CA ASP A 9 -2.67 25.89 -8.15
C ASP A 9 -1.53 26.91 -8.05
N ILE A 10 -0.52 26.76 -8.89
CA ILE A 10 0.58 27.72 -9.05
C ILE A 10 0.49 28.33 -10.42
N SER A 11 -0.41 29.31 -10.56
CA SER A 11 -0.45 30.27 -11.67
C SER A 11 -0.30 29.68 -13.07
N ASN A 12 -1.20 28.80 -13.49
CA ASN A 12 -1.22 28.20 -14.84
C ASN A 12 0.07 27.45 -15.26
N LEU A 13 1.05 27.37 -14.38
CA LEU A 13 2.31 26.69 -14.66
C LEU A 13 2.27 25.22 -14.25
N PHE A 14 1.68 25.00 -13.08
CA PHE A 14 1.68 23.68 -12.46
C PHE A 14 0.52 23.58 -11.46
N ASN A 15 -0.34 22.59 -11.62
CA ASN A 15 -1.43 22.29 -10.71
C ASN A 15 -1.25 20.93 -10.08
N VAL A 16 -1.52 20.83 -8.80
CA VAL A 16 -1.50 19.60 -8.05
C VAL A 16 -2.87 19.39 -7.42
N GLY A 17 -3.53 18.31 -7.81
CA GLY A 17 -4.74 17.84 -7.16
C GLY A 17 -4.48 16.53 -6.43
N PHE A 18 -5.00 16.38 -5.23
CA PHE A 18 -4.99 15.09 -4.55
C PHE A 18 -6.30 14.85 -3.84
N GLY A 19 -6.74 13.61 -3.93
CA GLY A 19 -7.95 13.10 -3.31
C GLY A 19 -7.66 11.90 -2.43
N ASN A 20 -8.39 11.78 -1.34
CA ASN A 20 -8.33 10.63 -0.47
C ASN A 20 -9.72 10.20 -0.05
N SER A 21 -10.03 8.92 -0.21
CA SER A 21 -11.25 8.33 0.28
C SER A 21 -10.93 7.06 1.08
N VAL A 22 -11.49 6.98 2.28
CA VAL A 22 -11.27 5.86 3.20
C VAL A 22 -12.61 5.36 3.71
N ALA A 23 -12.82 4.05 3.59
CA ALA A 23 -13.91 3.35 4.25
C ALA A 23 -13.33 2.35 5.27
N ASN A 24 -13.88 2.33 6.47
CA ASN A 24 -13.47 1.41 7.52
C ASN A 24 -14.70 0.74 8.13
N PHE A 25 -14.70 -0.57 8.10
CA PHE A 25 -15.63 -1.41 8.83
C PHE A 25 -14.90 -2.06 10.00
N ARG A 26 -15.42 -1.91 11.21
CA ARG A 26 -14.85 -2.49 12.42
C ARG A 26 -15.89 -3.34 13.14
N TRP A 27 -15.49 -4.55 13.46
CA TRP A 27 -16.30 -5.48 14.24
C TRP A 27 -15.56 -5.92 15.48
N ASN A 28 -16.16 -5.64 16.62
CA ASN A 28 -15.64 -6.05 17.92
C ASN A 28 -16.41 -7.29 18.38
N HIS A 29 -15.70 -8.29 18.85
CA HIS A 29 -16.31 -9.51 19.35
C HIS A 29 -15.69 -9.91 20.69
N LEU A 30 -16.54 -10.24 21.64
CA LEU A 30 -16.17 -10.72 22.96
C LEU A 30 -16.40 -12.23 23.01
N PHE A 31 -15.34 -13.01 22.89
CA PHE A 31 -15.38 -14.46 23.00
C PHE A 31 -15.64 -14.93 24.44
N SER A 32 -15.07 -14.22 25.39
CA SER A 32 -15.26 -14.45 26.83
C SER A 32 -14.89 -13.19 27.61
N ASN A 33 -15.09 -13.20 28.92
CA ASN A 33 -14.68 -12.09 29.81
C ASN A 33 -13.16 -11.82 29.78
N LYS A 34 -12.39 -12.71 29.17
CA LYS A 34 -10.93 -12.62 29.10
C LYS A 34 -10.40 -12.47 27.68
N LEU A 35 -11.18 -12.79 26.65
CA LEU A 35 -10.73 -12.77 25.26
C LEU A 35 -11.62 -11.87 24.42
N PHE A 36 -11.01 -10.83 23.92
CA PHE A 36 -11.60 -9.80 23.10
C PHE A 36 -10.92 -9.74 21.74
N SER A 37 -11.67 -9.52 20.67
CA SER A 37 -11.12 -9.31 19.34
C SER A 37 -11.67 -8.08 18.64
N ASN A 38 -10.91 -7.57 17.70
CA ASN A 38 -11.25 -6.43 16.86
C ASN A 38 -10.83 -6.73 15.42
N LEU A 39 -11.80 -6.99 14.56
CA LEU A 39 -11.60 -7.12 13.12
C LEU A 39 -11.83 -5.76 12.47
N SER A 40 -10.87 -5.30 11.67
CA SER A 40 -10.99 -4.09 10.86
C SER A 40 -10.77 -4.42 9.40
N LEU A 41 -11.70 -4.00 8.55
CA LEU A 41 -11.59 -4.04 7.10
C LEU A 41 -11.54 -2.61 6.61
N ILE A 42 -10.45 -2.24 5.96
CA ILE A 42 -10.20 -0.87 5.54
C ILE A 42 -9.96 -0.86 4.04
N TYR A 43 -10.70 -0.02 3.36
CA TYR A 43 -10.43 0.34 1.96
C TYR A 43 -9.96 1.78 1.91
N SER A 44 -8.89 2.04 1.18
CA SER A 44 -8.40 3.38 0.92
C SER A 44 -8.09 3.56 -0.56
N ASN A 45 -8.48 4.70 -1.09
CA ASN A 45 -8.12 5.15 -2.42
C ASN A 45 -7.54 6.55 -2.32
N TYR A 46 -6.32 6.70 -2.80
CA TYR A 46 -5.62 7.96 -2.92
C TYR A 46 -5.35 8.23 -4.39
N ASP A 47 -5.82 9.34 -4.90
CA ASP A 47 -5.59 9.80 -6.26
C ASP A 47 -4.82 11.12 -6.27
N TYR A 48 -3.97 11.25 -7.27
CA TYR A 48 -3.09 12.38 -7.44
C TYR A 48 -3.06 12.80 -8.90
N THR A 49 -3.23 14.08 -9.14
CA THR A 49 -3.19 14.67 -10.48
C THR A 49 -2.13 15.75 -10.51
N LEU A 50 -1.25 15.65 -11.46
CA LEU A 50 -0.27 16.67 -11.82
C LEU A 50 -0.63 17.23 -13.17
N ASP A 51 -0.84 18.53 -13.26
CA ASP A 51 -1.05 19.23 -14.50
C ASP A 51 0.15 20.14 -14.76
N PHE A 52 0.80 19.93 -15.89
CA PHE A 52 1.98 20.66 -16.33
C PHE A 52 1.59 21.60 -17.49
N GLY A 53 1.01 22.74 -17.14
CA GLY A 53 0.47 23.70 -18.12
C GLY A 53 1.48 24.17 -19.17
N LEU A 54 2.76 24.30 -18.81
CA LEU A 54 3.84 24.67 -19.74
C LEU A 54 4.25 23.55 -20.69
N ALA A 55 4.07 22.31 -20.27
CA ALA A 55 4.44 21.13 -21.06
C ALA A 55 3.23 20.48 -21.75
N ASP A 56 2.05 21.04 -21.58
CA ASP A 56 0.79 20.64 -22.18
C ASP A 56 0.42 19.17 -21.96
N PHE A 57 0.61 18.67 -20.73
CA PHE A 57 0.14 17.34 -20.32
C PHE A 57 -0.34 17.27 -18.88
N ASP A 58 -1.24 16.34 -18.64
CA ASP A 58 -1.65 15.91 -17.31
C ASP A 58 -1.17 14.48 -17.00
N TRP A 59 -0.84 14.24 -15.72
CA TRP A 59 -0.46 12.93 -15.22
C TRP A 59 -1.33 12.57 -14.02
N ASN A 60 -2.14 11.52 -14.18
CA ASN A 60 -3.03 11.03 -13.14
C ASN A 60 -2.50 9.71 -12.61
N LEU A 61 -2.30 9.61 -11.31
CA LEU A 61 -1.78 8.44 -10.64
C LEU A 61 -2.55 8.15 -9.36
N GLY A 62 -2.42 6.96 -8.81
CA GLY A 62 -3.17 6.59 -7.62
C GLY A 62 -2.65 5.37 -6.88
N ILE A 63 -3.10 5.26 -5.63
CA ILE A 63 -2.83 4.09 -4.79
C ILE A 63 -4.15 3.65 -4.17
N ARG A 64 -4.49 2.38 -4.37
CA ARG A 64 -5.61 1.74 -3.69
C ARG A 64 -5.08 0.65 -2.77
N ASN A 65 -5.67 0.54 -1.61
CA ASN A 65 -5.34 -0.57 -0.73
C ASN A 65 -6.58 -1.16 -0.06
N PHE A 66 -6.49 -2.46 0.18
CA PHE A 66 -7.41 -3.21 1.01
C PHE A 66 -6.62 -3.76 2.19
N ASN A 67 -7.03 -3.40 3.39
CA ASN A 67 -6.35 -3.80 4.61
C ASN A 67 -7.31 -4.61 5.48
N LEU A 68 -6.87 -5.80 5.85
CA LEU A 68 -7.48 -6.65 6.85
C LEU A 68 -6.58 -6.66 8.08
N LYS A 69 -7.11 -6.21 9.20
CA LYS A 69 -6.42 -6.21 10.48
C LYS A 69 -7.26 -6.95 11.53
N TYR A 70 -6.65 -7.89 12.23
CA TYR A 70 -7.33 -8.67 13.25
C TYR A 70 -6.50 -8.70 14.52
N ASP A 71 -6.98 -8.01 15.54
CA ASP A 71 -6.33 -7.84 16.83
C ASP A 71 -7.06 -8.66 17.90
N PHE A 72 -6.29 -9.23 18.82
CA PHE A 72 -6.79 -9.92 19.99
C PHE A 72 -6.19 -9.31 21.25
N LYS A 73 -7.01 -9.17 22.28
CA LYS A 73 -6.61 -8.89 23.65
C LYS A 73 -7.06 -10.03 24.55
N HIS A 74 -6.11 -10.64 25.21
CA HIS A 74 -6.34 -11.82 26.03
C HIS A 74 -5.82 -11.58 27.46
N TYR A 75 -6.72 -11.46 28.40
CA TYR A 75 -6.41 -11.33 29.81
C TYR A 75 -6.30 -12.72 30.42
N LEU A 76 -5.08 -13.26 30.55
CA LEU A 76 -4.88 -14.57 31.17
C LEU A 76 -5.26 -14.55 32.64
N ASN A 77 -4.85 -13.49 33.34
CA ASN A 77 -5.22 -13.18 34.71
C ASN A 77 -5.06 -11.66 34.96
N GLU A 78 -5.22 -11.21 36.20
CA GLU A 78 -5.14 -9.79 36.57
C GLU A 78 -3.75 -9.16 36.30
N LYS A 79 -2.71 -9.99 36.25
CA LYS A 79 -1.31 -9.54 36.07
C LYS A 79 -0.74 -9.75 34.68
N ILE A 80 -1.39 -10.57 33.86
CA ILE A 80 -0.86 -10.96 32.54
C ILE A 80 -1.88 -10.67 31.46
N LYS A 81 -1.53 -9.79 30.54
CA LYS A 81 -2.29 -9.48 29.32
C LYS A 81 -1.44 -9.81 28.09
N LEU A 82 -2.04 -10.51 27.14
CA LEU A 82 -1.48 -10.73 25.81
C LEU A 82 -2.23 -9.86 24.81
N GLU A 83 -1.51 -9.25 23.90
CA GLU A 83 -2.05 -8.58 22.71
C GLU A 83 -1.35 -9.17 21.50
N TYR A 84 -2.10 -9.69 20.55
CA TYR A 84 -1.55 -10.29 19.33
C TYR A 84 -2.50 -10.09 18.16
N GLY A 85 -1.97 -10.16 16.98
CA GLY A 85 -2.77 -9.95 15.80
C GLY A 85 -2.01 -10.14 14.50
N LEU A 86 -2.77 -9.98 13.43
CA LEU A 86 -2.28 -9.97 12.08
C LEU A 86 -2.74 -8.71 11.36
N ASN A 87 -1.96 -8.29 10.38
CA ASN A 87 -2.32 -7.22 9.46
C ASN A 87 -1.88 -7.63 8.06
N SER A 88 -2.80 -7.59 7.11
CA SER A 88 -2.54 -7.93 5.71
C SER A 88 -3.07 -6.80 4.83
N ILE A 89 -2.20 -6.23 3.99
CA ILE A 89 -2.53 -5.12 3.11
C ILE A 89 -2.21 -5.53 1.67
N TYR A 90 -3.22 -5.46 0.83
CA TYR A 90 -3.06 -5.56 -0.61
C TYR A 90 -3.01 -4.17 -1.21
N TYR A 91 -1.97 -3.88 -1.96
CA TYR A 91 -1.77 -2.62 -2.66
C TYR A 91 -1.93 -2.80 -4.16
N LYS A 92 -2.63 -1.86 -4.76
CA LYS A 92 -2.59 -1.58 -6.19
C LYS A 92 -2.04 -0.17 -6.39
N PHE A 93 -0.88 -0.08 -7.01
CA PHE A 93 -0.28 1.17 -7.44
C PHE A 93 -0.61 1.39 -8.90
N ASP A 94 -1.28 2.48 -9.22
CA ASP A 94 -1.49 2.97 -10.56
C ASP A 94 -0.45 4.08 -10.81
N PRO A 95 0.66 3.78 -11.51
CA PRO A 95 1.71 4.76 -11.75
C PRO A 95 1.26 5.83 -12.74
N GLY A 96 0.12 5.65 -13.35
CA GLY A 96 -0.65 6.71 -13.96
C GLY A 96 -0.82 6.61 -15.46
N LEU A 97 -1.61 7.58 -15.90
CA LEU A 97 -1.93 7.87 -17.28
C LEU A 97 -1.44 9.28 -17.60
N ILE A 98 -0.53 9.40 -18.53
CA ILE A 98 -0.05 10.66 -19.07
C ILE A 98 -0.91 10.97 -20.31
N ARG A 99 -1.49 12.15 -20.37
CA ARG A 99 -2.30 12.61 -21.50
C ARG A 99 -1.89 14.00 -21.93
N PRO A 100 -1.84 14.28 -23.26
CA PRO A 100 -1.71 15.64 -23.74
C PRO A 100 -2.94 16.46 -23.37
N THR A 101 -2.74 17.71 -23.00
CA THR A 101 -3.83 18.68 -22.77
C THR A 101 -4.17 19.49 -24.00
N LYS A 102 -3.28 19.47 -25.01
CA LYS A 102 -3.50 20.10 -26.33
C LYS A 102 -3.11 19.15 -27.46
N GLU A 103 -3.78 19.30 -28.61
CA GLU A 103 -3.49 18.49 -29.79
C GLU A 103 -2.08 18.74 -30.35
N GLU A 104 -1.55 19.94 -30.19
CA GLU A 104 -0.20 20.34 -30.62
C GLU A 104 0.90 19.89 -29.64
N SER A 105 0.55 19.31 -28.52
CA SER A 105 1.49 18.73 -27.58
C SER A 105 2.25 17.59 -28.27
N GLY A 106 3.55 17.63 -28.25
CA GLY A 106 4.39 16.53 -28.75
C GLY A 106 4.31 15.26 -27.92
N ILE A 107 3.44 15.22 -26.91
CA ILE A 107 3.31 14.12 -25.95
C ILE A 107 2.20 13.16 -26.42
N GLN A 108 2.50 11.89 -26.38
CA GLN A 108 1.52 10.84 -26.65
C GLN A 108 0.89 10.32 -25.34
N THR A 109 -0.38 9.97 -25.43
CA THR A 109 -1.06 9.29 -24.34
C THR A 109 -0.33 7.99 -23.99
N ASN A 110 0.12 7.87 -22.75
CA ASN A 110 0.82 6.70 -22.28
C ASN A 110 0.28 6.25 -20.93
N LYS A 111 -0.21 5.02 -20.88
CA LYS A 111 -0.64 4.40 -19.64
C LYS A 111 0.47 3.50 -19.10
N LEU A 112 0.96 3.84 -17.94
CA LEU A 112 1.93 3.03 -17.21
C LEU A 112 1.23 1.81 -16.58
N THR A 113 1.95 0.70 -16.51
CA THR A 113 1.37 -0.54 -16.02
C THR A 113 1.21 -0.55 -14.51
N ASP A 114 0.04 -0.98 -14.04
CA ASP A 114 -0.26 -1.15 -12.62
C ASP A 114 0.77 -2.04 -11.92
N LYS A 115 1.06 -1.73 -10.66
CA LYS A 115 1.94 -2.50 -9.79
C LYS A 115 1.12 -2.99 -8.60
N PHE A 116 1.49 -4.16 -8.10
CA PHE A 116 0.79 -4.76 -6.97
C PHE A 116 1.77 -5.19 -5.88
N ALA A 117 1.32 -5.17 -4.65
CA ALA A 117 2.11 -5.67 -3.53
C ALA A 117 1.23 -6.22 -2.41
N PHE A 118 1.80 -7.12 -1.64
CA PHE A 118 1.25 -7.59 -0.38
C PHE A 118 2.20 -7.25 0.76
N GLU A 119 1.65 -6.66 1.81
CA GLU A 119 2.33 -6.50 3.08
C GLU A 119 1.60 -7.32 4.12
N ASN A 120 2.32 -8.22 4.79
CA ASN A 120 1.77 -9.05 5.85
C ASN A 120 2.57 -8.87 7.12
N SER A 121 1.88 -8.82 8.24
CA SER A 121 2.51 -8.70 9.54
C SER A 121 1.82 -9.59 10.55
N LEU A 122 2.63 -10.24 11.39
CA LEU A 122 2.20 -10.90 12.59
C LEU A 122 2.90 -10.23 13.78
N TYR A 123 2.17 -10.00 14.83
CA TYR A 123 2.71 -9.34 16.03
C TYR A 123 2.08 -9.87 17.30
N GLY A 124 2.84 -9.74 18.36
CA GLY A 124 2.38 -10.10 19.69
C GLY A 124 3.16 -9.36 20.76
N SER A 125 2.50 -9.09 21.86
CA SER A 125 3.11 -8.53 23.06
C SER A 125 2.52 -9.15 24.31
N VAL A 126 3.32 -9.21 25.34
CA VAL A 126 2.92 -9.58 26.69
C VAL A 126 3.13 -8.39 27.61
N SER A 127 2.13 -8.08 28.42
CA SER A 127 2.21 -7.10 29.49
C SER A 127 2.12 -7.85 30.81
N LEU A 128 3.10 -7.63 31.68
CA LEU A 128 3.25 -8.28 33.00
C LEU A 128 3.23 -7.22 34.09
N GLN A 129 2.27 -7.30 34.99
CA GLN A 129 2.29 -6.51 36.20
C GLN A 129 3.08 -7.25 37.30
N LEU A 130 4.34 -6.88 37.46
CA LEU A 130 5.26 -7.53 38.41
C LEU A 130 4.92 -7.16 39.85
N ASN A 131 4.54 -5.91 40.07
CA ASN A 131 4.01 -5.41 41.35
C ASN A 131 3.19 -4.13 41.12
N GLU A 132 2.71 -3.47 42.18
CA GLU A 132 1.88 -2.28 42.09
C GLU A 132 2.56 -1.08 41.39
N LYS A 133 3.89 -1.07 41.34
CA LYS A 133 4.70 0.06 40.80
C LYS A 133 5.43 -0.30 39.52
N LEU A 134 5.47 -1.58 39.13
CA LEU A 134 6.28 -2.03 38.01
C LEU A 134 5.47 -2.87 37.03
N ASN A 135 5.34 -2.33 35.82
CA ASN A 135 4.79 -3.03 34.68
C ASN A 135 5.87 -3.22 33.61
N LEU A 136 5.97 -4.42 33.08
CA LEU A 136 6.85 -4.77 31.97
C LEU A 136 6.00 -5.13 30.75
N GLN A 137 6.34 -4.55 29.61
CA GLN A 137 5.75 -4.95 28.33
C GLN A 137 6.84 -5.30 27.34
N VAL A 138 6.71 -6.47 26.74
CA VAL A 138 7.62 -6.96 25.69
C VAL A 138 6.78 -7.39 24.50
N GLY A 139 7.22 -7.03 23.31
CA GLY A 139 6.51 -7.37 22.08
C GLY A 139 7.46 -7.57 20.92
N THR A 140 6.96 -8.28 19.93
CA THR A 140 7.63 -8.51 18.66
C THR A 140 6.68 -8.37 17.51
N ARG A 141 7.20 -8.00 16.35
CA ARG A 141 6.49 -7.94 15.08
C ARG A 141 7.37 -8.51 13.99
N PHE A 142 6.81 -9.41 13.22
CA PHE A 142 7.37 -9.86 11.96
C PHE A 142 6.56 -9.24 10.83
N SER A 143 7.25 -8.67 9.83
CA SER A 143 6.61 -8.09 8.64
C SER A 143 7.31 -8.60 7.39
N SER A 144 6.52 -8.90 6.37
CA SER A 144 6.99 -9.26 5.03
C SER A 144 6.32 -8.36 4.01
N PHE A 145 7.10 -7.96 3.00
CA PHE A 145 6.61 -7.21 1.86
C PHE A 145 6.90 -8.00 0.59
N LEU A 146 5.86 -8.30 -0.19
CA LEU A 146 5.94 -9.06 -1.42
C LEU A 146 5.47 -8.17 -2.56
N ARG A 147 6.36 -7.87 -3.48
CA ARG A 147 5.96 -7.28 -4.75
C ARG A 147 5.33 -8.37 -5.61
N LEU A 148 4.12 -8.12 -6.09
CA LEU A 148 3.38 -9.04 -6.93
C LEU A 148 3.55 -8.65 -8.39
N GLY A 149 3.66 -9.66 -9.23
CA GLY A 149 3.58 -9.54 -10.69
C GLY A 149 4.67 -8.71 -11.34
N GLN A 150 4.78 -8.87 -12.58
CA GLN A 150 5.63 -8.24 -13.56
C GLN A 150 7.12 -8.49 -13.48
N LYS A 151 7.53 -8.96 -14.59
CA LYS A 151 8.88 -9.19 -15.01
C LYS A 151 9.72 -7.93 -14.90
N LEU A 152 10.86 -8.08 -14.25
CA LEU A 152 11.88 -7.05 -14.30
C LEU A 152 12.46 -7.00 -15.72
N ASN A 153 12.76 -5.82 -16.18
CA ASN A 153 13.50 -5.66 -17.40
C ASN A 153 14.90 -6.23 -17.20
N SER A 154 15.26 -7.21 -17.97
CA SER A 154 16.64 -7.63 -18.09
C SER A 154 17.13 -7.23 -19.47
N TYR A 155 18.39 -6.87 -19.56
CA TYR A 155 19.01 -6.58 -20.83
C TYR A 155 19.45 -7.89 -21.46
N ALA A 156 19.21 -8.02 -22.75
CA ALA A 156 19.78 -9.12 -23.51
C ALA A 156 21.28 -8.91 -23.66
N ASN A 157 22.00 -9.99 -23.65
CA ASN A 157 23.45 -10.04 -23.64
C ASN A 157 24.07 -9.56 -22.33
N ASP A 158 25.30 -9.91 -22.13
CA ASP A 158 26.09 -9.63 -20.94
C ASP A 158 26.37 -8.14 -20.68
N ASN A 159 25.76 -7.26 -21.45
CA ASN A 159 25.87 -5.82 -21.26
C ASN A 159 24.55 -5.24 -20.78
N PRO A 160 24.38 -5.04 -19.47
CA PRO A 160 23.16 -4.50 -18.88
C PRO A 160 22.86 -3.05 -19.26
N LEU A 161 23.79 -2.37 -19.93
CA LEU A 161 23.62 -0.98 -20.37
C LEU A 161 23.03 -0.87 -21.78
N LEU A 162 22.94 -1.96 -22.51
CA LEU A 162 22.37 -2.00 -23.84
C LEU A 162 20.98 -2.64 -23.79
N PHE A 163 19.98 -1.82 -23.80
CA PHE A 163 18.60 -2.26 -23.99
C PHE A 163 18.45 -2.72 -25.45
N ASN A 164 18.09 -3.96 -25.64
CA ASN A 164 17.75 -4.47 -26.96
C ASN A 164 16.23 -4.40 -27.14
N GLU A 165 15.80 -3.46 -27.96
CA GLU A 165 14.38 -3.22 -28.21
C GLU A 165 13.68 -4.39 -28.91
N GLU A 166 14.40 -5.15 -29.73
CA GLU A 166 13.86 -6.33 -30.40
C GLU A 166 13.59 -7.46 -29.43
N LEU A 167 14.40 -7.58 -28.41
CA LEU A 167 14.25 -8.62 -27.42
C LEU A 167 13.24 -8.24 -26.35
N LYS A 168 13.07 -6.93 -26.05
CA LYS A 168 12.19 -6.43 -24.98
C LYS A 168 12.17 -7.38 -23.78
N ILE A 169 13.35 -7.81 -23.40
CA ILE A 169 13.46 -8.87 -22.45
C ILE A 169 13.25 -8.33 -21.09
N TYR A 170 12.29 -8.90 -20.51
CA TYR A 170 11.91 -8.58 -19.17
C TYR A 170 11.75 -9.87 -18.45
N GLU A 171 12.67 -10.16 -17.59
CA GLU A 171 12.52 -11.25 -16.67
C GLU A 171 12.10 -10.70 -15.33
N ALA A 172 11.02 -11.12 -14.86
CA ALA A 172 10.57 -10.71 -13.58
C ALA A 172 11.22 -11.56 -12.52
N ALA A 173 11.72 -10.91 -11.52
CA ALA A 173 11.74 -11.56 -10.22
C ALA A 173 10.29 -11.66 -9.75
N ILE A 174 9.63 -12.75 -10.04
CA ILE A 174 8.31 -13.04 -9.52
C ILE A 174 8.52 -13.62 -8.12
N PRO A 175 7.85 -13.09 -7.09
CA PRO A 175 7.86 -13.72 -5.77
C PRO A 175 7.38 -15.16 -5.88
N ILE A 176 7.98 -16.04 -5.10
CA ILE A 176 7.62 -17.47 -5.09
C ILE A 176 6.11 -17.61 -4.86
N GLY A 177 5.43 -18.32 -5.74
CA GLY A 177 3.99 -18.55 -5.68
C GLY A 177 3.11 -17.50 -6.36
N THR A 178 3.69 -16.55 -7.07
CA THR A 178 2.95 -15.59 -7.90
C THR A 178 3.30 -15.80 -9.35
N ASP A 179 2.60 -16.70 -9.99
CA ASP A 179 2.71 -16.86 -11.42
C ASP A 179 1.91 -15.76 -12.12
N ASN A 180 2.57 -15.07 -12.99
CA ASN A 180 2.02 -14.27 -14.09
C ASN A 180 0.71 -13.53 -13.81
N TYR A 181 0.80 -12.33 -13.37
CA TYR A 181 -0.28 -11.36 -13.45
C TYR A 181 -0.07 -10.38 -14.60
#